data_9854af6b0407236df0fb90918979fb77
#
_entry.id   9854af6b0407236df0fb90918979fb77
#
_cell.length_a   1.000
_cell.length_b   1.000
_cell.length_c   1.000
_cell.angle_alpha   90.00
_cell.angle_beta   90.00
_cell.angle_gamma   90.00
#
_symmetry.space_group_name_H-M   'P 1'
#
loop_
_entity.id
_entity.type
_entity.pdbx_description
1 polymer ?
#
loop_
_entity_poly.entity_id
_entity_poly.type
_entity_poly.pdbx_seq_one_letter_code
_entity_poly.pdbx_strand_id
1 'polypeptide(L)'
;MAPRDHERPWTREAPDPEHLKNPKHPKHPKRLKNLKHPKNEEGGPHVAEVQDDTIRGTALGSAPVPLSVLDLATVGSGRTARQALGTTVELARLAERRGYHRFWVAEHHSMPGIASSSPAVVLAHLAAHTDRIRLGSGGVMLPNHAPLVIAEQFGTLEALAPRRVDLGLGRAPGTDGATAAALRRTERLHEGADEFPQQLAELTRFLDDDFPDGHPYARIHAVPGPVQGRVPGGVQRADRPSVWLLGSSGFSARLAGALGLPFSFAHHFSAANTVPALQLYRDSFRPSEVLDRPYAKIGVQAFAADDAKEARRQVLSGALAMLRLRRGRPGLVPTPEEAEAYAYVPAERDFVDEWLGNVVHGTPDDVRDGLDALVKRTGADELMITANAHDPGARLRSYGLIADAYGLPGA
;
A
#
# COMPACT_ATOMS: atom_id res chain seq x y z
N MET A 1 -60.42 22.94 -5.61
CA MET A 1 -59.48 22.60 -4.53
C MET A 1 -58.09 22.75 -5.12
N ALA A 2 -57.36 23.83 -4.75
CA ALA A 2 -56.16 24.30 -5.42
C ALA A 2 -54.89 23.54 -4.99
N PRO A 3 -53.86 23.39 -5.86
CA PRO A 3 -52.59 22.84 -5.49
C PRO A 3 -51.70 23.91 -4.83
N ARG A 4 -50.90 23.51 -3.85
CA ARG A 4 -49.96 24.38 -3.13
C ARG A 4 -48.60 24.34 -3.82
N ASP A 5 -48.13 25.52 -4.22
CA ASP A 5 -46.74 25.84 -4.58
C ASP A 5 -45.81 25.69 -3.38
N HIS A 6 -44.64 25.09 -3.56
CA HIS A 6 -43.42 25.37 -2.82
C HIS A 6 -42.19 24.96 -3.62
N GLU A 7 -41.82 25.77 -4.60
CA GLU A 7 -40.42 25.82 -5.09
C GLU A 7 -39.83 27.17 -4.69
N ARG A 8 -38.77 27.17 -3.89
CA ARG A 8 -37.84 28.30 -3.76
C ARG A 8 -36.46 27.88 -4.21
N PRO A 9 -35.89 28.54 -5.22
CA PRO A 9 -34.50 28.29 -5.62
C PRO A 9 -33.54 28.99 -4.66
N TRP A 10 -32.49 28.26 -4.26
CA TRP A 10 -31.34 28.82 -3.52
C TRP A 10 -30.42 29.58 -4.49
N THR A 11 -30.68 30.89 -4.66
CA THR A 11 -29.67 31.78 -5.22
C THR A 11 -28.86 32.36 -4.07
N ARG A 12 -27.62 31.93 -3.89
CA ARG A 12 -26.60 32.67 -3.13
C ARG A 12 -25.74 33.42 -4.15
N GLU A 13 -25.76 34.72 -4.08
CA GLU A 13 -24.82 35.59 -4.77
C GLU A 13 -23.39 35.25 -4.36
N ALA A 14 -22.48 35.21 -5.35
CA ALA A 14 -21.07 35.03 -5.13
C ALA A 14 -20.50 36.30 -4.48
N PRO A 15 -19.60 36.21 -3.50
CA PRO A 15 -18.95 37.38 -2.93
C PRO A 15 -17.95 38.00 -3.91
N ASP A 16 -17.90 39.32 -3.90
CA ASP A 16 -17.07 40.23 -4.68
C ASP A 16 -15.56 39.90 -4.54
N PRO A 17 -14.78 39.83 -5.65
CA PRO A 17 -13.37 39.41 -5.64
C PRO A 17 -12.37 40.42 -5.06
N GLU A 18 -12.77 41.63 -4.64
CA GLU A 18 -11.81 42.69 -4.30
C GLU A 18 -11.28 42.69 -2.87
N HIS A 19 -11.62 41.75 -2.00
CA HIS A 19 -11.18 41.77 -0.57
C HIS A 19 -10.20 40.69 -0.13
N LEU A 20 -9.56 39.95 -1.04
CA LEU A 20 -8.48 39.03 -0.68
C LEU A 20 -7.11 39.68 -0.90
N LYS A 21 -6.71 40.57 0.00
CA LYS A 21 -5.31 41.02 0.11
C LYS A 21 -4.45 39.85 0.60
N ASN A 22 -3.59 39.37 -0.31
CA ASN A 22 -2.57 38.34 -0.11
C ASN A 22 -1.70 38.59 1.14
N PRO A 23 -1.63 37.67 2.12
CA PRO A 23 -0.58 37.72 3.12
C PRO A 23 0.74 37.32 2.46
N LYS A 24 1.77 38.14 2.65
CA LYS A 24 3.13 37.94 2.14
C LYS A 24 3.66 36.58 2.58
N HIS A 25 3.94 35.69 1.62
CA HIS A 25 4.63 34.43 1.87
C HIS A 25 6.00 34.67 2.51
N PRO A 26 6.37 33.91 3.56
CA PRO A 26 7.74 33.86 4.02
C PRO A 26 8.62 33.19 2.96
N LYS A 27 9.78 33.78 2.70
CA LYS A 27 10.77 33.33 1.72
C LYS A 27 11.25 31.90 2.05
N HIS A 28 11.32 31.04 1.06
CA HIS A 28 11.83 29.66 1.12
C HIS A 28 13.08 29.50 1.97
N PRO A 29 13.13 28.52 2.87
CA PRO A 29 14.39 28.11 3.48
C PRO A 29 15.19 27.28 2.48
N LYS A 30 16.48 27.63 2.38
CA LYS A 30 17.47 27.01 1.51
C LYS A 30 17.76 25.55 1.92
N ARG A 31 17.77 24.66 0.92
CA ARG A 31 18.48 23.37 0.83
C ARG A 31 18.62 22.50 2.10
N LEU A 32 18.14 21.28 1.96
CA LEU A 32 18.38 20.05 2.75
C LEU A 32 19.86 19.77 3.16
N LYS A 33 20.56 20.71 3.80
CA LYS A 33 21.93 20.47 4.27
C LYS A 33 22.04 20.32 5.79
N ASN A 34 20.98 20.45 6.57
CA ASN A 34 21.05 20.48 8.04
C ASN A 34 20.01 19.62 8.75
N LEU A 35 19.70 18.42 8.28
CA LEU A 35 19.13 17.39 9.14
C LEU A 35 20.27 16.80 9.98
N LYS A 36 20.68 17.49 11.03
CA LYS A 36 21.54 16.93 12.06
C LYS A 36 20.70 16.06 12.97
N HIS A 37 21.02 14.76 13.01
CA HIS A 37 20.56 13.88 14.09
C HIS A 37 21.07 14.40 15.44
N PRO A 38 20.28 14.28 16.53
CA PRO A 38 20.80 14.46 17.88
C PRO A 38 21.93 13.44 18.11
N LYS A 39 23.00 13.90 18.72
CA LYS A 39 24.14 13.05 19.10
C LYS A 39 23.66 12.07 20.18
N ASN A 40 23.94 10.78 19.97
CA ASN A 40 23.79 9.75 20.99
C ASN A 40 24.61 10.12 22.21
N GLU A 41 23.98 10.28 23.37
CA GLU A 41 24.59 10.12 24.68
C GLU A 41 24.48 8.63 25.08
N GLU A 42 25.56 8.10 25.59
CA GLU A 42 25.79 6.68 25.87
C GLU A 42 24.85 6.15 26.98
N GLY A 43 24.29 4.95 26.77
CA GLY A 43 23.96 4.03 27.86
C GLY A 43 22.48 3.82 28.17
N GLY A 44 21.75 3.08 27.32
CA GLY A 44 20.49 2.43 27.68
C GLY A 44 20.36 1.08 26.96
N PRO A 45 19.68 0.06 27.55
CA PRO A 45 19.64 -1.27 26.98
C PRO A 45 18.83 -1.30 25.66
N HIS A 46 19.33 -2.07 24.71
CA HIS A 46 18.83 -2.41 23.38
C HIS A 46 17.30 -2.38 23.17
N VAL A 47 16.78 -1.24 22.70
CA VAL A 47 15.40 -1.12 22.19
C VAL A 47 15.33 -1.61 20.73
N ALA A 48 16.47 -1.74 20.03
CA ALA A 48 16.53 -2.13 18.62
C ALA A 48 16.04 -3.57 18.33
N GLU A 49 16.22 -4.51 19.25
CA GLU A 49 15.83 -5.93 19.02
C GLU A 49 14.33 -6.14 18.89
N VAL A 50 13.48 -5.38 19.60
CA VAL A 50 12.03 -5.62 19.62
C VAL A 50 11.31 -5.11 18.36
N GLN A 51 11.84 -4.10 17.68
CA GLN A 51 11.21 -3.56 16.45
C GLN A 51 11.61 -4.31 15.19
N ASP A 52 12.81 -4.84 15.11
CA ASP A 52 13.26 -5.63 13.95
C ASP A 52 12.41 -6.89 13.76
N ASP A 53 12.03 -7.57 14.83
CA ASP A 53 11.18 -8.77 14.82
C ASP A 53 9.74 -8.49 14.36
N THR A 54 9.23 -7.27 14.50
CA THR A 54 7.87 -6.94 14.02
C THR A 54 7.84 -6.60 12.53
N ILE A 55 8.94 -6.14 11.95
CA ILE A 55 9.05 -5.80 10.54
C ILE A 55 9.47 -7.01 9.72
N ARG A 56 10.48 -7.74 10.17
CA ARG A 56 11.01 -8.92 9.49
C ARG A 56 10.08 -10.11 9.69
N GLY A 57 9.66 -10.71 8.59
CA GLY A 57 8.93 -11.96 8.63
C GLY A 57 9.88 -13.16 8.72
N THR A 58 9.34 -14.28 9.18
CA THR A 58 10.02 -15.58 9.10
C THR A 58 9.52 -16.31 7.88
N ALA A 59 10.42 -16.82 7.05
CA ALA A 59 10.08 -17.74 5.97
C ALA A 59 9.55 -19.05 6.56
N LEU A 60 8.45 -19.54 6.03
CA LEU A 60 7.78 -20.76 6.50
C LEU A 60 7.79 -21.83 5.39
N GLY A 61 7.74 -23.08 5.79
CA GLY A 61 7.82 -24.20 4.86
C GLY A 61 9.14 -24.21 4.09
N SER A 62 9.06 -24.38 2.77
CA SER A 62 10.21 -24.33 1.84
C SER A 62 10.36 -22.98 1.15
N ALA A 63 9.59 -21.95 1.54
CA ALA A 63 9.67 -20.61 0.93
C ALA A 63 11.04 -19.97 1.21
N PRO A 64 11.70 -19.39 0.19
CA PRO A 64 13.01 -18.76 0.38
C PRO A 64 12.95 -17.49 1.22
N VAL A 65 11.80 -16.85 1.27
CA VAL A 65 11.50 -15.62 2.02
C VAL A 65 10.04 -15.65 2.49
N PRO A 66 9.64 -14.81 3.47
CA PRO A 66 8.23 -14.68 3.87
C PRO A 66 7.34 -14.34 2.68
N LEU A 67 6.16 -14.97 2.63
CA LEU A 67 5.12 -14.68 1.65
C LEU A 67 4.01 -13.85 2.28
N SER A 68 3.57 -12.84 1.59
CA SER A 68 2.54 -11.89 2.01
C SER A 68 1.52 -11.65 0.91
N VAL A 69 0.38 -11.06 1.24
CA VAL A 69 -0.73 -10.81 0.31
C VAL A 69 -0.98 -9.33 0.16
N LEU A 70 -1.15 -8.85 -1.09
CA LEU A 70 -1.71 -7.55 -1.42
C LEU A 70 -3.05 -7.75 -2.11
N ASP A 71 -4.11 -7.26 -1.52
CA ASP A 71 -5.46 -7.30 -2.10
C ASP A 71 -5.95 -5.91 -2.52
N LEU A 72 -6.62 -5.87 -3.67
CA LEU A 72 -7.22 -4.67 -4.22
C LEU A 72 -8.73 -4.62 -4.00
N ALA A 73 -9.31 -5.62 -3.35
CA ALA A 73 -10.76 -5.83 -3.29
C ALA A 73 -11.38 -5.81 -4.69
N THR A 74 -10.89 -6.67 -5.57
CA THR A 74 -11.21 -6.71 -7.00
C THR A 74 -12.71 -6.92 -7.26
N VAL A 75 -13.32 -6.02 -8.05
CA VAL A 75 -14.73 -6.09 -8.46
C VAL A 75 -14.81 -6.58 -9.90
N GLY A 76 -15.26 -7.81 -10.09
CA GLY A 76 -15.46 -8.41 -11.42
C GLY A 76 -16.78 -8.00 -12.09
N SER A 77 -16.87 -8.15 -13.42
CA SER A 77 -18.11 -8.04 -14.18
C SER A 77 -19.21 -8.89 -13.54
N GLY A 78 -20.42 -8.32 -13.38
CA GLY A 78 -21.55 -8.99 -12.75
C GLY A 78 -21.48 -9.10 -11.22
N ARG A 79 -20.48 -8.50 -10.56
CA ARG A 79 -20.30 -8.52 -9.11
C ARG A 79 -20.43 -7.13 -8.50
N THR A 80 -20.68 -7.10 -7.19
CA THR A 80 -20.83 -5.87 -6.41
C THR A 80 -19.62 -5.62 -5.52
N ALA A 81 -19.39 -4.34 -5.13
CA ALA A 81 -18.36 -3.99 -4.16
C ALA A 81 -18.54 -4.73 -2.81
N ARG A 82 -19.79 -4.98 -2.38
CA ARG A 82 -20.09 -5.77 -1.18
C ARG A 82 -19.52 -7.19 -1.27
N GLN A 83 -19.70 -7.85 -2.43
CA GLN A 83 -19.15 -9.20 -2.64
C GLN A 83 -17.62 -9.17 -2.70
N ALA A 84 -17.02 -8.16 -3.35
CA ALA A 84 -15.57 -7.99 -3.41
C ALA A 84 -14.96 -7.82 -2.00
N LEU A 85 -15.53 -6.94 -1.16
CA LEU A 85 -15.08 -6.74 0.22
C LEU A 85 -15.31 -8.00 1.08
N GLY A 86 -16.40 -8.75 0.86
CA GLY A 86 -16.59 -10.05 1.49
C GLY A 86 -15.46 -11.03 1.13
N THR A 87 -15.10 -11.12 -0.15
CA THR A 87 -13.95 -11.94 -0.62
C THR A 87 -12.63 -11.49 0.00
N THR A 88 -12.42 -10.17 0.20
CA THR A 88 -11.24 -9.65 0.91
C THR A 88 -11.14 -10.20 2.33
N VAL A 89 -12.26 -10.28 3.06
CA VAL A 89 -12.30 -10.91 4.41
C VAL A 89 -11.96 -12.41 4.35
N GLU A 90 -12.56 -13.13 3.40
CA GLU A 90 -12.30 -14.57 3.22
C GLU A 90 -10.83 -14.81 2.87
N LEU A 91 -10.24 -13.97 2.02
CA LEU A 91 -8.83 -14.06 1.63
C LEU A 91 -7.89 -13.74 2.80
N ALA A 92 -8.20 -12.73 3.62
CA ALA A 92 -7.40 -12.41 4.80
C ALA A 92 -7.40 -13.56 5.81
N ARG A 93 -8.55 -14.17 6.05
CA ARG A 93 -8.68 -15.37 6.89
C ARG A 93 -7.93 -16.57 6.31
N LEU A 94 -8.02 -16.77 4.98
CA LEU A 94 -7.25 -17.82 4.30
C LEU A 94 -5.75 -17.57 4.47
N ALA A 95 -5.29 -16.36 4.20
CA ALA A 95 -3.89 -15.98 4.33
C ALA A 95 -3.35 -16.23 5.75
N GLU A 96 -4.14 -15.88 6.77
CA GLU A 96 -3.78 -16.15 8.17
C GLU A 96 -3.68 -17.65 8.45
N ARG A 97 -4.70 -18.43 8.06
CA ARG A 97 -4.69 -19.88 8.27
C ARG A 97 -3.57 -20.60 7.53
N ARG A 98 -3.15 -20.04 6.39
CA ARG A 98 -2.11 -20.64 5.53
C ARG A 98 -0.71 -20.11 5.82
N GLY A 99 -0.52 -19.34 6.90
CA GLY A 99 0.81 -18.88 7.34
C GLY A 99 1.43 -17.79 6.48
N TYR A 100 0.64 -17.02 5.73
CA TYR A 100 1.13 -15.78 5.11
C TYR A 100 1.49 -14.79 6.20
N HIS A 101 2.59 -14.04 5.99
CA HIS A 101 3.12 -13.16 7.03
C HIS A 101 2.27 -11.90 7.23
N ARG A 102 1.81 -11.26 6.14
CA ARG A 102 0.97 -10.04 6.22
C ARG A 102 -0.07 -9.98 5.11
N PHE A 103 -1.10 -9.20 5.36
CA PHE A 103 -2.17 -8.91 4.44
C PHE A 103 -2.32 -7.39 4.29
N TRP A 104 -2.04 -6.87 3.10
CA TRP A 104 -2.16 -5.45 2.80
C TRP A 104 -3.30 -5.17 1.84
N VAL A 105 -3.90 -3.98 1.96
CA VAL A 105 -4.92 -3.48 1.02
C VAL A 105 -4.43 -2.20 0.35
N ALA A 106 -4.75 -2.05 -0.94
CA ALA A 106 -4.34 -0.87 -1.72
C ALA A 106 -5.29 0.31 -1.51
N GLU A 107 -4.88 1.52 -1.95
CA GLU A 107 -5.74 2.70 -2.11
C GLU A 107 -5.81 3.09 -3.59
N HIS A 108 -7.01 3.00 -4.16
CA HIS A 108 -7.29 3.47 -5.51
C HIS A 108 -8.63 4.20 -5.55
N HIS A 109 -8.68 5.31 -6.28
CA HIS A 109 -9.87 6.13 -6.39
C HIS A 109 -10.39 6.16 -7.83
N SER A 110 -11.71 6.26 -7.99
CA SER A 110 -12.37 6.33 -9.31
C SER A 110 -12.05 5.14 -10.24
N MET A 111 -11.82 3.95 -9.66
CA MET A 111 -11.58 2.71 -10.40
C MET A 111 -12.71 1.72 -10.15
N PRO A 112 -13.66 1.51 -11.08
CA PRO A 112 -14.82 0.65 -10.85
C PRO A 112 -14.46 -0.81 -10.51
N GLY A 113 -13.33 -1.31 -11.01
CA GLY A 113 -12.83 -2.67 -10.75
C GLY A 113 -12.15 -2.87 -9.39
N ILE A 114 -12.12 -1.84 -8.52
CA ILE A 114 -11.43 -1.87 -7.23
C ILE A 114 -12.33 -1.27 -6.15
N ALA A 115 -12.61 -2.02 -5.08
CA ALA A 115 -13.42 -1.55 -3.96
C ALA A 115 -12.57 -0.98 -2.81
N SER A 116 -11.25 -1.08 -2.85
CA SER A 116 -10.34 -0.59 -1.82
C SER A 116 -9.93 0.86 -2.09
N SER A 117 -10.72 1.81 -1.61
CA SER A 117 -10.44 3.26 -1.67
C SER A 117 -10.09 3.88 -0.30
N SER A 118 -10.34 3.15 0.78
CA SER A 118 -10.16 3.61 2.16
C SER A 118 -9.46 2.53 2.98
N PRO A 119 -8.13 2.40 2.88
CA PRO A 119 -7.39 1.32 3.54
C PRO A 119 -7.69 1.21 5.03
N ALA A 120 -7.68 2.31 5.77
CA ALA A 120 -7.92 2.29 7.22
C ALA A 120 -9.29 1.69 7.58
N VAL A 121 -10.34 1.98 6.81
CA VAL A 121 -11.69 1.43 7.04
C VAL A 121 -11.72 -0.08 6.76
N VAL A 122 -11.12 -0.52 5.65
CA VAL A 122 -11.04 -1.95 5.31
C VAL A 122 -10.20 -2.70 6.33
N LEU A 123 -9.06 -2.16 6.74
CA LEU A 123 -8.16 -2.76 7.72
C LEU A 123 -8.82 -2.90 9.11
N ALA A 124 -9.60 -1.91 9.55
CA ALA A 124 -10.36 -2.00 10.80
C ALA A 124 -11.37 -3.16 10.77
N HIS A 125 -12.03 -3.33 9.60
CA HIS A 125 -12.93 -4.47 9.40
C HIS A 125 -12.17 -5.80 9.41
N LEU A 126 -11.00 -5.89 8.76
CA LEU A 126 -10.16 -7.09 8.75
C LEU A 126 -9.59 -7.41 10.13
N ALA A 127 -9.24 -6.40 10.93
CA ALA A 127 -8.76 -6.57 12.30
C ALA A 127 -9.76 -7.31 13.20
N ALA A 128 -11.07 -7.07 12.98
CA ALA A 128 -12.15 -7.77 13.69
C ALA A 128 -12.37 -9.20 13.19
N HIS A 129 -11.71 -9.64 12.11
CA HIS A 129 -11.90 -10.93 11.46
C HIS A 129 -10.64 -11.80 11.41
N THR A 130 -9.54 -11.33 11.97
CA THR A 130 -8.23 -11.99 12.01
C THR A 130 -7.56 -11.74 13.36
N ASP A 131 -6.73 -12.68 13.82
CA ASP A 131 -6.15 -12.65 15.16
C ASP A 131 -4.64 -12.40 15.18
N ARG A 132 -3.89 -12.85 14.17
CA ARG A 132 -2.42 -12.90 14.18
C ARG A 132 -1.76 -12.22 13.00
N ILE A 133 -2.33 -12.36 11.78
CA ILE A 133 -1.73 -11.83 10.56
C ILE A 133 -1.54 -10.32 10.67
N ARG A 134 -0.40 -9.83 10.21
CA ARG A 134 -0.16 -8.39 10.15
C ARG A 134 -1.04 -7.76 9.06
N LEU A 135 -1.61 -6.63 9.37
CA LEU A 135 -2.52 -5.89 8.49
C LEU A 135 -1.89 -4.57 8.08
N GLY A 136 -2.01 -4.19 6.82
CA GLY A 136 -1.40 -2.94 6.41
C GLY A 136 -1.94 -2.33 5.12
N SER A 137 -1.50 -1.10 4.85
CA SER A 137 -1.79 -0.41 3.59
C SER A 137 -0.69 -0.64 2.57
N GLY A 138 -1.09 -0.93 1.34
CA GLY A 138 -0.17 -1.14 0.22
C GLY A 138 -0.47 -0.25 -1.00
N GLY A 139 -0.62 1.12 -0.77
CA GLY A 139 -0.37 1.96 0.40
C GLY A 139 -1.41 3.04 0.58
N VAL A 140 -1.28 3.80 1.66
CA VAL A 140 -1.94 5.10 1.75
C VAL A 140 -1.20 6.07 0.82
N MET A 141 -1.95 6.73 -0.05
CA MET A 141 -1.40 7.76 -0.94
C MET A 141 -1.31 9.08 -0.16
N LEU A 142 -0.26 9.23 0.65
CA LEU A 142 -0.12 10.30 1.65
C LEU A 142 -0.43 11.71 1.11
N PRO A 143 -0.04 12.09 -0.13
CA PRO A 143 -0.39 13.39 -0.66
C PRO A 143 -1.89 13.65 -0.86
N ASN A 144 -2.77 12.65 -0.76
CA ASN A 144 -4.21 12.84 -0.80
C ASN A 144 -4.81 13.20 0.58
N HIS A 145 -4.03 13.12 1.64
CA HIS A 145 -4.51 13.15 3.03
C HIS A 145 -3.76 14.18 3.87
N ALA A 146 -4.39 14.67 4.94
CA ALA A 146 -3.71 15.40 5.99
C ALA A 146 -2.92 14.41 6.87
N PRO A 147 -1.62 14.64 7.15
CA PRO A 147 -0.80 13.75 7.96
C PRO A 147 -1.40 13.42 9.33
N LEU A 148 -2.00 14.40 10.02
CA LEU A 148 -2.68 14.17 11.30
C LEU A 148 -3.80 13.13 11.18
N VAL A 149 -4.65 13.23 10.14
CA VAL A 149 -5.76 12.28 9.94
C VAL A 149 -5.24 10.85 9.74
N ILE A 150 -4.15 10.68 8.99
CA ILE A 150 -3.54 9.35 8.81
C ILE A 150 -2.93 8.85 10.11
N ALA A 151 -2.27 9.70 10.90
CA ALA A 151 -1.76 9.32 12.21
C ALA A 151 -2.88 8.82 13.14
N GLU A 152 -4.01 9.52 13.20
CA GLU A 152 -5.17 9.16 14.01
C GLU A 152 -5.86 7.86 13.52
N GLN A 153 -6.03 7.69 12.21
CA GLN A 153 -6.59 6.47 11.63
C GLN A 153 -5.74 5.24 11.94
N PHE A 154 -4.43 5.35 11.75
CA PHE A 154 -3.51 4.23 12.00
C PHE A 154 -3.19 4.05 13.49
N GLY A 155 -3.25 5.10 14.31
CA GLY A 155 -3.29 5.01 15.77
C GLY A 155 -4.51 4.25 16.27
N THR A 156 -5.68 4.50 15.68
CA THR A 156 -6.91 3.74 15.96
C THR A 156 -6.75 2.25 15.59
N LEU A 157 -6.17 1.97 14.41
CA LEU A 157 -5.90 0.60 13.99
C LEU A 157 -4.94 -0.12 14.94
N GLU A 158 -3.87 0.54 15.36
CA GLU A 158 -2.90 -0.02 16.31
C GLU A 158 -3.54 -0.32 17.66
N ALA A 159 -4.44 0.54 18.15
CA ALA A 159 -5.22 0.30 19.36
C ALA A 159 -6.18 -0.90 19.23
N LEU A 160 -6.76 -1.12 18.04
CA LEU A 160 -7.67 -2.25 17.74
C LEU A 160 -6.92 -3.57 17.48
N ALA A 161 -5.74 -3.51 16.90
CA ALA A 161 -4.91 -4.66 16.52
C ALA A 161 -3.44 -4.42 16.91
N PRO A 162 -3.11 -4.42 18.21
CA PRO A 162 -1.79 -4.04 18.71
C PRO A 162 -0.66 -4.86 18.09
N ARG A 163 0.40 -4.16 17.66
CA ARG A 163 1.63 -4.72 17.08
C ARG A 163 1.43 -5.47 15.75
N ARG A 164 0.27 -5.32 15.11
CA ARG A 164 -0.07 -5.98 13.84
C ARG A 164 -0.19 -5.00 12.67
N VAL A 165 0.00 -3.71 12.88
CA VAL A 165 -0.32 -2.70 11.87
C VAL A 165 0.92 -2.23 11.12
N ASP A 166 0.82 -2.23 9.78
CA ASP A 166 1.80 -1.67 8.86
C ASP A 166 1.20 -0.45 8.14
N LEU A 167 1.87 0.68 8.19
CA LEU A 167 1.50 1.89 7.45
C LEU A 167 2.41 2.03 6.23
N GLY A 168 1.98 1.44 5.12
CA GLY A 168 2.66 1.62 3.83
C GLY A 168 2.22 2.91 3.16
N LEU A 169 3.19 3.73 2.74
CA LEU A 169 2.98 5.08 2.22
C LEU A 169 3.44 5.19 0.77
N GLY A 170 2.54 5.64 -0.12
CA GLY A 170 2.81 5.96 -1.51
C GLY A 170 2.86 7.46 -1.77
N ARG A 171 3.71 7.87 -2.73
CA ARG A 171 3.82 9.24 -3.20
C ARG A 171 2.86 9.57 -4.35
N ALA A 172 2.56 8.58 -5.18
CA ALA A 172 1.69 8.75 -6.35
C ALA A 172 0.24 9.06 -5.91
N PRO A 173 -0.55 9.76 -6.76
CA PRO A 173 -1.96 10.04 -6.43
C PRO A 173 -2.86 8.80 -6.40
N GLY A 174 -2.45 7.68 -6.98
CA GLY A 174 -3.27 6.47 -7.10
C GLY A 174 -4.52 6.64 -7.98
N THR A 175 -4.54 7.69 -8.83
CA THR A 175 -5.71 8.06 -9.65
C THR A 175 -5.35 9.03 -10.78
N ASP A 176 -6.35 9.42 -11.61
CA ASP A 176 -6.23 10.45 -12.65
C ASP A 176 -6.30 11.89 -12.09
N GLY A 177 -5.99 12.89 -12.94
CA GLY A 177 -5.93 14.30 -12.55
C GLY A 177 -7.28 14.88 -12.10
N ALA A 178 -8.40 14.48 -12.70
CA ALA A 178 -9.73 14.96 -12.33
C ALA A 178 -10.13 14.44 -10.94
N THR A 179 -9.87 13.17 -10.69
CA THR A 179 -10.09 12.53 -9.39
C THR A 179 -9.16 13.12 -8.31
N ALA A 180 -7.90 13.40 -8.65
CA ALA A 180 -6.98 14.06 -7.73
C ALA A 180 -7.48 15.46 -7.33
N ALA A 181 -8.03 16.24 -8.28
CA ALA A 181 -8.66 17.53 -7.99
C ALA A 181 -9.90 17.36 -7.06
N ALA A 182 -10.74 16.33 -7.29
CA ALA A 182 -11.88 16.01 -6.43
C ALA A 182 -11.46 15.61 -5.01
N LEU A 183 -10.27 15.03 -4.83
CA LEU A 183 -9.67 14.75 -3.52
C LEU A 183 -9.07 16.02 -2.87
N ARG A 184 -9.33 17.20 -3.44
CA ARG A 184 -8.85 18.50 -2.96
C ARG A 184 -7.32 18.60 -2.89
N ARG A 185 -6.61 17.84 -3.71
CA ARG A 185 -5.20 18.12 -3.94
C ARG A 185 -5.10 19.47 -4.65
N THR A 186 -4.16 20.29 -4.22
CA THR A 186 -3.91 21.61 -4.82
C THR A 186 -3.73 21.50 -6.33
N GLU A 187 -4.06 22.56 -7.09
CA GLU A 187 -3.97 22.60 -8.56
C GLU A 187 -2.59 22.21 -9.12
N ARG A 188 -1.58 22.18 -8.28
CA ARG A 188 -0.21 21.83 -8.61
C ARG A 188 0.08 20.36 -8.23
N LEU A 189 -0.42 19.42 -9.05
CA LEU A 189 -0.22 17.97 -8.87
C LEU A 189 1.26 17.56 -8.67
N HIS A 190 2.19 18.33 -9.20
CA HIS A 190 3.63 18.09 -9.04
C HIS A 190 4.16 18.56 -7.68
N GLU A 191 3.60 19.63 -7.10
CA GLU A 191 4.04 20.14 -5.79
C GLU A 191 3.73 19.17 -4.66
N GLY A 192 2.56 18.53 -4.65
CA GLY A 192 2.22 17.54 -3.63
C GLY A 192 3.15 16.31 -3.61
N ALA A 193 3.73 15.94 -4.76
CA ALA A 193 4.73 14.88 -4.82
C ALA A 193 6.12 15.34 -4.31
N ASP A 194 6.45 16.61 -4.48
CA ASP A 194 7.70 17.23 -3.99
C ASP A 194 7.63 17.50 -2.47
N GLU A 195 6.43 17.65 -1.92
CA GLU A 195 6.16 17.82 -0.49
C GLU A 195 6.11 16.50 0.28
N PHE A 196 6.14 15.35 -0.40
CA PHE A 196 6.05 14.04 0.25
C PHE A 196 7.06 13.83 1.40
N PRO A 197 8.34 14.24 1.30
CA PRO A 197 9.27 14.11 2.43
C PRO A 197 8.87 14.95 3.65
N GLN A 198 8.29 16.13 3.43
CA GLN A 198 7.79 17.01 4.50
C GLN A 198 6.54 16.41 5.15
N GLN A 199 5.59 15.92 4.35
CA GLN A 199 4.39 15.24 4.84
C GLN A 199 4.73 13.97 5.62
N LEU A 200 5.73 13.21 5.16
CA LEU A 200 6.23 12.03 5.87
C LEU A 200 6.84 12.43 7.22
N ALA A 201 7.67 13.47 7.26
CA ALA A 201 8.26 13.96 8.50
C ALA A 201 7.19 14.48 9.49
N GLU A 202 6.16 15.16 8.99
CA GLU A 202 5.03 15.63 9.79
C GLU A 202 4.23 14.43 10.36
N LEU A 203 3.89 13.47 9.51
CA LEU A 203 3.21 12.23 9.93
C LEU A 203 4.00 11.48 11.01
N THR A 204 5.30 11.30 10.81
CA THR A 204 6.15 10.61 11.77
C THR A 204 6.15 11.33 13.13
N ARG A 205 6.22 12.68 13.12
CA ARG A 205 6.14 13.48 14.37
C ARG A 205 4.79 13.34 15.06
N PHE A 206 3.69 13.26 14.34
CA PHE A 206 2.38 12.97 14.95
C PHE A 206 2.32 11.55 15.52
N LEU A 207 2.91 10.56 14.87
CA LEU A 207 2.97 9.19 15.39
C LEU A 207 3.88 9.06 16.64
N ASP A 208 4.92 9.88 16.72
CA ASP A 208 5.90 9.88 17.84
C ASP A 208 5.54 10.89 18.92
N ASP A 209 4.62 11.83 18.66
CA ASP A 209 4.25 12.96 19.53
C ASP A 209 5.49 13.80 19.95
N ASP A 210 6.35 14.12 18.96
CA ASP A 210 7.69 14.70 19.18
C ASP A 210 7.95 16.00 18.42
N PHE A 211 6.93 16.84 18.21
CA PHE A 211 7.14 18.16 17.63
C PHE A 211 8.02 19.02 18.56
N PRO A 212 9.03 19.74 18.00
CA PRO A 212 9.88 20.60 18.80
C PRO A 212 9.10 21.73 19.48
N ASP A 213 9.57 22.18 20.64
CA ASP A 213 9.05 23.36 21.29
C ASP A 213 9.04 24.57 20.34
N GLY A 214 7.93 25.30 20.31
CA GLY A 214 7.74 26.44 19.40
C GLY A 214 7.28 26.07 17.99
N HIS A 215 7.19 24.79 17.62
CA HIS A 215 6.56 24.39 16.38
C HIS A 215 5.05 24.67 16.40
N PRO A 216 4.41 25.10 15.29
CA PRO A 216 2.96 25.36 15.27
C PRO A 216 2.10 24.19 15.76
N TYR A 217 2.59 22.96 15.61
CA TYR A 217 1.89 21.74 16.00
C TYR A 217 2.36 21.13 17.34
N ALA A 218 3.22 21.81 18.10
CA ALA A 218 3.74 21.30 19.39
C ALA A 218 2.65 20.97 20.43
N ARG A 219 1.43 21.48 20.24
CA ARG A 219 0.27 21.23 21.13
C ARG A 219 -0.83 20.43 20.45
N ILE A 220 -0.57 19.90 19.26
CA ILE A 220 -1.53 19.08 18.50
C ILE A 220 -1.07 17.64 18.60
N HIS A 221 -1.93 16.77 19.11
CA HIS A 221 -1.64 15.36 19.32
C HIS A 221 -2.54 14.50 18.41
N ALA A 222 -1.97 13.47 17.80
CA ALA A 222 -2.77 12.43 17.18
C ALA A 222 -3.44 11.56 18.25
N VAL A 223 -4.74 11.33 18.16
CA VAL A 223 -5.51 10.54 19.12
C VAL A 223 -6.42 9.54 18.43
N PRO A 224 -6.37 8.22 18.78
CA PRO A 224 -5.48 7.59 19.78
C PRO A 224 -4.00 7.68 19.39
N GLY A 225 -3.13 7.82 20.39
CA GLY A 225 -1.70 7.94 20.17
C GLY A 225 -0.90 7.99 21.48
N PRO A 226 0.40 8.32 21.39
CA PRO A 226 1.31 8.28 22.53
C PRO A 226 0.85 9.08 23.74
N VAL A 227 0.13 10.19 23.54
CA VAL A 227 -0.37 11.04 24.64
C VAL A 227 -1.35 10.30 25.56
N GLN A 228 -2.06 9.29 25.06
CA GLN A 228 -3.05 8.52 25.83
C GLN A 228 -2.48 7.22 26.42
N GLY A 229 -1.34 6.74 25.90
CA GLY A 229 -0.71 5.50 26.33
C GLY A 229 0.55 5.69 27.18
N ARG A 230 0.87 6.93 27.59
CA ARG A 230 2.03 7.19 28.44
C ARG A 230 1.81 6.65 29.85
N VAL A 231 2.19 5.40 30.09
CA VAL A 231 2.44 4.91 31.45
C VAL A 231 3.71 5.56 32.00
N PRO A 232 3.83 5.82 33.32
CA PRO A 232 5.05 6.30 33.93
C PRO A 232 6.23 5.39 33.56
N GLY A 233 7.20 5.90 32.77
CA GLY A 233 8.34 5.11 32.29
C GLY A 233 8.61 5.24 30.77
N GLY A 234 7.76 5.94 30.05
CA GLY A 234 7.94 6.24 28.62
C GLY A 234 7.07 5.42 27.67
N VAL A 235 6.81 5.97 26.48
CA VAL A 235 6.15 5.29 25.38
C VAL A 235 7.11 4.22 24.84
N GLN A 236 6.70 2.97 24.85
CA GLN A 236 7.41 1.97 24.06
C GLN A 236 7.04 2.23 22.58
N ARG A 237 8.03 2.48 21.73
CA ARG A 237 7.84 2.60 20.28
C ARG A 237 7.16 1.38 19.64
N ALA A 238 7.06 0.29 20.39
CA ALA A 238 6.34 -0.94 19.99
C ALA A 238 4.83 -0.75 19.79
N ASP A 239 4.27 0.39 20.20
CA ASP A 239 2.82 0.64 20.17
C ASP A 239 2.40 1.59 19.03
N ARG A 240 3.21 1.72 17.99
CA ARG A 240 2.88 2.48 16.79
C ARG A 240 2.94 1.60 15.52
N PRO A 241 2.19 1.95 14.46
CA PRO A 241 2.26 1.22 13.19
C PRO A 241 3.68 1.27 12.61
N SER A 242 4.11 0.14 12.01
CA SER A 242 5.39 0.08 11.29
C SER A 242 5.27 0.86 9.97
N VAL A 243 6.06 1.93 9.81
CA VAL A 243 6.03 2.78 8.62
C VAL A 243 6.89 2.16 7.51
N TRP A 244 6.30 2.03 6.32
CA TRP A 244 6.93 1.50 5.10
C TRP A 244 6.87 2.52 3.98
N LEU A 245 7.93 2.65 3.19
CA LEU A 245 7.86 3.44 1.97
C LEU A 245 7.66 2.56 0.74
N LEU A 246 6.70 2.96 -0.11
CA LEU A 246 6.38 2.26 -1.34
C LEU A 246 6.87 3.04 -2.55
N GLY A 247 7.26 2.31 -3.61
CA GLY A 247 7.62 2.95 -4.87
C GLY A 247 7.75 1.98 -6.03
N SER A 248 7.75 2.55 -7.24
CA SER A 248 8.06 1.88 -8.51
C SER A 248 9.25 2.52 -9.22
N SER A 249 9.98 3.40 -8.51
CA SER A 249 11.13 4.16 -9.04
C SER A 249 12.20 4.35 -7.96
N GLY A 250 13.36 4.92 -8.36
CA GLY A 250 14.48 5.15 -7.44
C GLY A 250 14.26 6.21 -6.36
N PHE A 251 13.25 7.08 -6.48
CA PHE A 251 13.03 8.14 -5.49
C PHE A 251 12.71 7.59 -4.10
N SER A 252 11.64 6.77 -3.99
CA SER A 252 11.25 6.18 -2.70
C SER A 252 12.28 5.19 -2.17
N ALA A 253 13.01 4.49 -3.06
CA ALA A 253 14.11 3.62 -2.70
C ALA A 253 15.22 4.39 -1.95
N ARG A 254 15.67 5.51 -2.53
CA ARG A 254 16.70 6.37 -1.91
C ARG A 254 16.21 6.99 -0.60
N LEU A 255 14.95 7.46 -0.57
CA LEU A 255 14.39 8.08 0.62
C LEU A 255 14.26 7.07 1.77
N ALA A 256 13.73 5.88 1.49
CA ALA A 256 13.61 4.80 2.47
C ALA A 256 15.00 4.39 3.03
N GLY A 257 15.99 4.23 2.15
CA GLY A 257 17.35 3.92 2.56
C GLY A 257 17.97 5.01 3.44
N ALA A 258 17.85 6.28 3.06
CA ALA A 258 18.39 7.40 3.82
C ALA A 258 17.74 7.57 5.20
N LEU A 259 16.48 7.14 5.36
CA LEU A 259 15.73 7.20 6.62
C LEU A 259 15.82 5.89 7.44
N GLY A 260 16.48 4.84 6.92
CA GLY A 260 16.55 3.54 7.58
C GLY A 260 15.18 2.86 7.73
N LEU A 261 14.26 3.11 6.79
CA LEU A 261 12.92 2.54 6.79
C LEU A 261 12.82 1.31 5.87
N PRO A 262 11.91 0.37 6.15
CA PRO A 262 11.65 -0.74 5.25
C PRO A 262 11.04 -0.25 3.93
N PHE A 263 11.36 -0.94 2.84
CA PHE A 263 10.98 -0.55 1.49
C PHE A 263 10.15 -1.62 0.80
N SER A 264 9.09 -1.19 0.09
CA SER A 264 8.26 -2.08 -0.75
C SER A 264 8.29 -1.59 -2.19
N PHE A 265 8.84 -2.40 -3.10
CA PHE A 265 8.91 -2.08 -4.52
C PHE A 265 7.78 -2.74 -5.30
N ALA A 266 7.07 -1.97 -6.12
CA ALA A 266 5.96 -2.44 -6.95
C ALA A 266 6.49 -3.10 -8.25
N HIS A 267 7.06 -4.31 -8.14
CA HIS A 267 7.59 -5.08 -9.28
C HIS A 267 6.52 -5.31 -10.34
N HIS A 268 5.29 -5.57 -9.95
CA HIS A 268 4.15 -5.79 -10.84
C HIS A 268 3.79 -4.59 -11.73
N PHE A 269 4.31 -3.40 -11.44
CA PHE A 269 4.16 -2.22 -12.31
C PHE A 269 5.45 -1.86 -13.05
N SER A 270 6.60 -2.26 -12.55
CA SER A 270 7.89 -1.77 -13.02
C SER A 270 8.99 -2.83 -12.91
N ALA A 271 8.75 -4.00 -13.51
CA ALA A 271 9.64 -5.16 -13.38
C ALA A 271 11.10 -4.88 -13.74
N ALA A 272 11.35 -4.13 -14.83
CA ALA A 272 12.69 -3.78 -15.29
C ALA A 272 13.49 -2.92 -14.28
N ASN A 273 12.79 -2.11 -13.46
CA ASN A 273 13.42 -1.22 -12.50
C ASN A 273 13.62 -1.86 -11.11
N THR A 274 13.19 -3.09 -10.89
CA THR A 274 13.24 -3.73 -9.56
C THR A 274 14.66 -3.85 -9.03
N VAL A 275 15.55 -4.49 -9.76
CA VAL A 275 16.94 -4.70 -9.32
C VAL A 275 17.66 -3.36 -9.11
N PRO A 276 17.63 -2.39 -10.05
CA PRO A 276 18.25 -1.10 -9.81
C PRO A 276 17.68 -0.35 -8.58
N ALA A 277 16.36 -0.42 -8.34
CA ALA A 277 15.76 0.25 -7.20
C ALA A 277 16.13 -0.40 -5.87
N LEU A 278 16.15 -1.74 -5.79
CA LEU A 278 16.59 -2.45 -4.59
C LEU A 278 18.07 -2.22 -4.29
N GLN A 279 18.92 -2.16 -5.34
CA GLN A 279 20.33 -1.82 -5.17
C GLN A 279 20.48 -0.39 -4.63
N LEU A 280 19.79 0.58 -5.23
CA LEU A 280 19.80 1.97 -4.77
C LEU A 280 19.32 2.12 -3.33
N TYR A 281 18.31 1.35 -2.92
CA TYR A 281 17.84 1.31 -1.54
C TYR A 281 18.96 0.84 -0.59
N ARG A 282 19.62 -0.29 -0.91
CA ARG A 282 20.71 -0.86 -0.11
C ARG A 282 21.90 0.08 -0.02
N ASP A 283 22.31 0.68 -1.14
CA ASP A 283 23.46 1.61 -1.21
C ASP A 283 23.19 2.91 -0.44
N SER A 284 21.92 3.32 -0.35
CA SER A 284 21.51 4.52 0.37
C SER A 284 21.17 4.27 1.83
N PHE A 285 21.13 3.00 2.26
CA PHE A 285 20.66 2.62 3.59
C PHE A 285 21.56 3.16 4.71
N ARG A 286 20.91 3.70 5.71
CA ARG A 286 21.54 4.11 6.97
C ARG A 286 20.78 3.45 8.10
N PRO A 287 21.45 2.74 9.02
CA PRO A 287 20.81 2.19 10.20
C PRO A 287 20.02 3.24 10.98
N SER A 288 18.88 2.86 11.50
CA SER A 288 18.00 3.69 12.29
C SER A 288 17.48 2.91 13.51
N GLU A 289 16.67 3.54 14.32
CA GLU A 289 15.98 2.84 15.42
C GLU A 289 14.87 1.89 14.92
N VAL A 290 14.57 1.91 13.61
CA VAL A 290 13.58 1.03 12.96
C VAL A 290 14.24 -0.22 12.40
N LEU A 291 15.39 -0.06 11.73
CA LEU A 291 16.13 -1.15 11.10
C LEU A 291 17.64 -0.94 11.26
N ASP A 292 18.35 -2.00 11.65
CA ASP A 292 19.82 -2.08 11.69
C ASP A 292 20.42 -2.37 10.32
N ARG A 293 19.69 -3.05 9.44
CA ARG A 293 20.08 -3.44 8.07
C ARG A 293 18.90 -3.34 7.11
N PRO A 294 19.12 -3.21 5.79
CA PRO A 294 18.05 -3.08 4.81
C PRO A 294 17.04 -4.23 4.91
N TYR A 295 15.77 -3.91 4.69
CA TYR A 295 14.67 -4.87 4.50
C TYR A 295 13.79 -4.42 3.37
N ALA A 296 13.82 -5.13 2.26
CA ALA A 296 13.10 -4.81 1.03
C ALA A 296 12.18 -5.94 0.61
N LYS A 297 10.90 -5.62 0.40
CA LYS A 297 9.96 -6.53 -0.24
C LYS A 297 9.56 -6.07 -1.62
N ILE A 298 9.08 -6.99 -2.45
CA ILE A 298 8.55 -6.68 -3.78
C ILE A 298 7.12 -7.17 -3.92
N GLY A 299 6.27 -6.31 -4.50
CA GLY A 299 4.92 -6.68 -4.92
C GLY A 299 4.96 -7.38 -6.28
N VAL A 300 4.52 -8.62 -6.36
CA VAL A 300 4.53 -9.45 -7.57
C VAL A 300 3.14 -9.97 -7.89
N GLN A 301 2.78 -9.97 -9.17
CA GLN A 301 1.58 -10.69 -9.60
C GLN A 301 1.90 -12.18 -9.76
N ALA A 302 1.12 -13.02 -9.06
CA ALA A 302 1.24 -14.46 -9.22
C ALA A 302 -0.15 -15.13 -9.18
N PHE A 303 -0.30 -16.21 -9.96
CA PHE A 303 -1.54 -16.96 -10.03
C PHE A 303 -1.29 -18.45 -10.33
N ALA A 304 -1.62 -19.31 -9.38
CA ALA A 304 -1.57 -20.75 -9.53
C ALA A 304 -2.95 -21.33 -9.84
N ALA A 305 -3.02 -22.29 -10.75
CA ALA A 305 -4.19 -23.13 -11.01
C ALA A 305 -3.78 -24.59 -11.13
N ASP A 306 -4.76 -25.50 -11.25
CA ASP A 306 -4.49 -26.94 -11.39
C ASP A 306 -3.73 -27.27 -12.67
N ASP A 307 -3.91 -26.44 -13.71
CA ASP A 307 -3.14 -26.52 -14.94
C ASP A 307 -2.76 -25.14 -15.48
N ALA A 308 -1.70 -25.09 -16.30
CA ALA A 308 -1.14 -23.83 -16.81
C ALA A 308 -2.09 -23.10 -17.79
N LYS A 309 -2.96 -23.82 -18.51
CA LYS A 309 -3.93 -23.21 -19.43
C LYS A 309 -5.00 -22.44 -18.65
N GLU A 310 -5.53 -23.03 -17.59
CA GLU A 310 -6.50 -22.35 -16.73
C GLU A 310 -5.85 -21.17 -16.00
N ALA A 311 -4.63 -21.31 -15.49
CA ALA A 311 -3.90 -20.18 -14.91
C ALA A 311 -3.78 -19.01 -15.90
N ARG A 312 -3.34 -19.28 -17.14
CA ARG A 312 -3.25 -18.26 -18.19
C ARG A 312 -4.61 -17.62 -18.50
N ARG A 313 -5.67 -18.45 -18.56
CA ARG A 313 -7.04 -17.97 -18.80
C ARG A 313 -7.50 -16.99 -17.72
N GLN A 314 -7.26 -17.30 -16.47
CA GLN A 314 -7.63 -16.44 -15.34
C GLN A 314 -6.85 -15.11 -15.34
N VAL A 315 -5.55 -15.12 -15.58
CA VAL A 315 -4.75 -13.88 -15.59
C VAL A 315 -5.01 -13.00 -16.80
N LEU A 316 -5.56 -13.55 -17.90
CA LEU A 316 -5.95 -12.77 -19.08
C LEU A 316 -7.02 -11.73 -18.76
N SER A 317 -7.91 -11.99 -17.79
CA SER A 317 -8.88 -11.02 -17.26
C SER A 317 -8.19 -9.76 -16.72
N GLY A 318 -7.14 -9.95 -15.94
CA GLY A 318 -6.32 -8.86 -15.39
C GLY A 318 -5.57 -8.09 -16.49
N ALA A 319 -5.07 -8.80 -17.51
CA ALA A 319 -4.40 -8.19 -18.67
C ALA A 319 -5.34 -7.26 -19.45
N LEU A 320 -6.57 -7.70 -19.75
CA LEU A 320 -7.58 -6.88 -20.43
C LEU A 320 -8.02 -5.70 -19.55
N ALA A 321 -8.17 -5.88 -18.22
CA ALA A 321 -8.48 -4.79 -17.31
C ALA A 321 -7.37 -3.72 -17.33
N MET A 322 -6.11 -4.12 -17.34
CA MET A 322 -4.95 -3.23 -17.41
C MET A 322 -4.86 -2.52 -18.77
N LEU A 323 -5.14 -3.21 -19.87
CA LEU A 323 -5.23 -2.61 -21.20
C LEU A 323 -6.30 -1.49 -21.25
N ARG A 324 -7.50 -1.77 -20.69
CA ARG A 324 -8.58 -0.78 -20.57
C ARG A 324 -8.16 0.43 -19.71
N LEU A 325 -7.53 0.18 -18.57
CA LEU A 325 -6.99 1.23 -17.70
C LEU A 325 -5.99 2.12 -18.45
N ARG A 326 -5.02 1.53 -19.15
CA ARG A 326 -4.00 2.25 -19.94
C ARG A 326 -4.61 3.13 -21.05
N ARG A 327 -5.78 2.76 -21.54
CA ARG A 327 -6.57 3.55 -22.49
C ARG A 327 -7.47 4.61 -21.87
N GLY A 328 -7.36 4.84 -20.56
CA GLY A 328 -8.21 5.78 -19.83
C GLY A 328 -9.67 5.34 -19.71
N ARG A 329 -9.93 4.03 -19.81
CA ARG A 329 -11.27 3.43 -19.72
C ARG A 329 -11.30 2.34 -18.64
N PRO A 330 -10.97 2.67 -17.38
CA PRO A 330 -11.06 1.69 -16.29
C PRO A 330 -12.49 1.20 -16.14
N GLY A 331 -12.65 -0.10 -15.90
CA GLY A 331 -13.95 -0.75 -15.73
C GLY A 331 -13.86 -1.86 -14.68
N LEU A 332 -14.96 -2.61 -14.54
CA LEU A 332 -14.95 -3.87 -13.79
C LEU A 332 -13.98 -4.85 -14.44
N VAL A 333 -13.39 -5.74 -13.62
CA VAL A 333 -12.50 -6.78 -14.17
C VAL A 333 -13.32 -7.72 -15.02
N PRO A 334 -12.96 -7.91 -16.33
CA PRO A 334 -13.70 -8.76 -17.24
C PRO A 334 -13.64 -10.23 -16.83
N THR A 335 -14.65 -11.01 -17.24
CA THR A 335 -14.58 -12.47 -17.11
C THR A 335 -13.47 -13.04 -18.00
N PRO A 336 -13.01 -14.27 -17.75
CA PRO A 336 -12.10 -14.95 -18.67
C PRO A 336 -12.67 -15.07 -20.09
N GLU A 337 -13.99 -15.36 -20.23
CA GLU A 337 -14.68 -15.46 -21.52
C GLU A 337 -14.70 -14.11 -22.26
N GLU A 338 -14.98 -13.00 -21.55
CA GLU A 338 -14.91 -11.65 -22.11
C GLU A 338 -13.50 -11.33 -22.60
N ALA A 339 -12.47 -11.76 -21.85
CA ALA A 339 -11.08 -11.52 -22.20
C ALA A 339 -10.63 -12.36 -23.40
N GLU A 340 -11.06 -13.61 -23.50
CA GLU A 340 -10.79 -14.49 -24.66
C GLU A 340 -11.51 -14.02 -25.93
N ALA A 341 -12.74 -13.53 -25.80
CA ALA A 341 -13.56 -13.06 -26.91
C ALA A 341 -13.19 -11.65 -27.41
N TYR A 342 -12.34 -10.93 -26.68
CA TYR A 342 -11.97 -9.57 -27.05
C TYR A 342 -11.14 -9.54 -28.33
N ALA A 343 -11.53 -8.68 -29.28
CA ALA A 343 -10.86 -8.53 -30.58
C ALA A 343 -9.59 -7.66 -30.44
N TYR A 344 -8.53 -8.23 -29.90
CA TYR A 344 -7.25 -7.52 -29.76
C TYR A 344 -6.66 -7.14 -31.12
N VAL A 345 -6.35 -5.86 -31.32
CA VAL A 345 -5.49 -5.42 -32.42
C VAL A 345 -4.02 -5.76 -32.15
N PRO A 346 -3.12 -5.81 -33.15
CA PRO A 346 -1.74 -6.26 -32.97
C PRO A 346 -1.02 -5.58 -31.79
N ALA A 347 -1.03 -4.27 -31.70
CA ALA A 347 -0.38 -3.52 -30.61
C ALA A 347 -0.97 -3.83 -29.21
N GLU A 348 -2.23 -4.25 -29.14
CA GLU A 348 -2.86 -4.69 -27.90
C GLU A 348 -2.43 -6.08 -27.50
N ARG A 349 -2.24 -6.97 -28.49
CA ARG A 349 -1.68 -8.31 -28.23
C ARG A 349 -0.27 -8.21 -27.70
N ASP A 350 0.59 -7.39 -28.33
CA ASP A 350 1.95 -7.15 -27.88
C ASP A 350 1.98 -6.67 -26.42
N PHE A 351 1.11 -5.71 -26.06
CA PHE A 351 0.97 -5.23 -24.68
C PHE A 351 0.51 -6.33 -23.72
N VAL A 352 -0.51 -7.11 -24.11
CA VAL A 352 -1.04 -8.19 -23.26
C VAL A 352 0.01 -9.29 -23.06
N ASP A 353 0.74 -9.66 -24.11
CA ASP A 353 1.79 -10.68 -24.03
C ASP A 353 2.97 -10.20 -23.18
N GLU A 354 3.39 -8.93 -23.32
CA GLU A 354 4.38 -8.31 -22.41
C GLU A 354 3.90 -8.32 -20.96
N TRP A 355 2.63 -7.93 -20.72
CA TRP A 355 2.07 -7.91 -19.37
C TRP A 355 2.01 -9.31 -18.75
N LEU A 356 1.52 -10.30 -19.50
CA LEU A 356 1.49 -11.70 -19.08
C LEU A 356 2.88 -12.27 -18.81
N GLY A 357 3.90 -11.86 -19.56
CA GLY A 357 5.29 -12.20 -19.31
C GLY A 357 5.85 -11.70 -17.98
N ASN A 358 5.22 -10.69 -17.35
CA ASN A 358 5.57 -10.17 -16.03
C ASN A 358 4.72 -10.78 -14.89
N VAL A 359 3.76 -11.63 -15.19
CA VAL A 359 2.93 -12.36 -14.21
C VAL A 359 3.48 -13.77 -14.03
N VAL A 360 3.80 -14.15 -12.82
CA VAL A 360 4.19 -15.54 -12.50
C VAL A 360 2.92 -16.39 -12.48
N HIS A 361 2.69 -17.25 -13.49
CA HIS A 361 1.46 -18.03 -13.55
C HIS A 361 1.68 -19.42 -14.12
N GLY A 362 0.88 -20.37 -13.71
CA GLY A 362 0.96 -21.76 -14.15
C GLY A 362 0.43 -22.73 -13.11
N THR A 363 0.96 -23.94 -13.11
CA THR A 363 0.77 -24.91 -12.04
C THR A 363 1.40 -24.43 -10.74
N PRO A 364 1.08 -25.03 -9.58
CA PRO A 364 1.74 -24.68 -8.32
C PRO A 364 3.27 -24.74 -8.38
N ASP A 365 3.82 -25.73 -9.10
CA ASP A 365 5.28 -25.89 -9.29
C ASP A 365 5.85 -24.78 -10.18
N ASP A 366 5.18 -24.42 -11.29
CA ASP A 366 5.60 -23.32 -12.17
C ASP A 366 5.64 -21.99 -11.38
N VAL A 367 4.65 -21.75 -10.52
CA VAL A 367 4.57 -20.53 -9.73
C VAL A 367 5.65 -20.52 -8.64
N ARG A 368 5.90 -21.63 -7.97
CA ARG A 368 7.00 -21.74 -7.00
C ARG A 368 8.34 -21.43 -7.66
N ASP A 369 8.65 -22.11 -8.77
CA ASP A 369 9.92 -21.96 -9.47
C ASP A 369 10.11 -20.53 -10.00
N GLY A 370 9.04 -19.89 -10.50
CA GLY A 370 9.05 -18.50 -10.93
C GLY A 370 9.28 -17.49 -9.78
N LEU A 371 8.66 -17.70 -8.63
CA LEU A 371 8.85 -16.86 -7.44
C LEU A 371 10.26 -17.06 -6.85
N ASP A 372 10.78 -18.28 -6.79
CA ASP A 372 12.13 -18.57 -6.32
C ASP A 372 13.18 -17.92 -7.22
N ALA A 373 13.00 -18.03 -8.55
CA ALA A 373 13.88 -17.36 -9.52
C ALA A 373 13.85 -15.83 -9.34
N LEU A 374 12.67 -15.26 -9.02
CA LEU A 374 12.52 -13.84 -8.77
C LEU A 374 13.26 -13.40 -7.49
N VAL A 375 13.13 -14.15 -6.39
CA VAL A 375 13.91 -13.91 -5.15
C VAL A 375 15.40 -13.98 -5.42
N LYS A 376 15.86 -15.02 -6.10
CA LYS A 376 17.29 -15.18 -6.44
C LYS A 376 17.81 -14.01 -7.27
N ARG A 377 17.01 -13.52 -8.25
CA ARG A 377 17.42 -12.41 -9.13
C ARG A 377 17.45 -11.07 -8.41
N THR A 378 16.49 -10.81 -7.50
CA THR A 378 16.31 -9.51 -6.87
C THR A 378 16.96 -9.40 -5.50
N GLY A 379 17.16 -10.53 -4.82
CA GLY A 379 17.55 -10.57 -3.42
C GLY A 379 16.52 -9.93 -2.50
N ALA A 380 15.24 -9.96 -2.87
CA ALA A 380 14.16 -9.43 -2.02
C ALA A 380 14.08 -10.23 -0.71
N ASP A 381 13.80 -9.52 0.39
CA ASP A 381 13.68 -10.12 1.71
C ASP A 381 12.27 -10.65 1.99
N GLU A 382 11.28 -10.28 1.16
CA GLU A 382 9.88 -10.73 1.27
C GLU A 382 9.17 -10.59 -0.10
N LEU A 383 8.26 -11.51 -0.41
CA LEU A 383 7.37 -11.42 -1.57
C LEU A 383 5.95 -11.07 -1.13
N MET A 384 5.38 -10.02 -1.72
CA MET A 384 3.99 -9.64 -1.53
C MET A 384 3.20 -9.96 -2.80
N ILE A 385 2.41 -11.01 -2.73
CA ILE A 385 1.68 -11.59 -3.87
C ILE A 385 0.35 -10.86 -4.07
N THR A 386 0.06 -10.48 -5.31
CA THR A 386 -1.26 -9.99 -5.73
C THR A 386 -1.79 -10.82 -6.89
N ALA A 387 -3.09 -11.06 -6.93
CA ALA A 387 -3.74 -11.82 -7.99
C ALA A 387 -4.95 -11.05 -8.54
N ASN A 388 -4.84 -10.60 -9.78
CA ASN A 388 -5.88 -9.85 -10.49
C ASN A 388 -6.67 -10.79 -11.42
N ALA A 389 -7.55 -11.62 -10.86
CA ALA A 389 -8.46 -12.48 -11.57
C ALA A 389 -9.92 -12.13 -11.25
N HIS A 390 -10.82 -12.40 -12.18
CA HIS A 390 -12.25 -12.11 -12.05
C HIS A 390 -12.93 -12.95 -10.97
N ASP A 391 -12.68 -14.27 -10.98
CA ASP A 391 -13.38 -15.21 -10.10
C ASP A 391 -12.79 -15.24 -8.68
N PRO A 392 -13.58 -14.94 -7.63
CA PRO A 392 -13.12 -14.98 -6.26
C PRO A 392 -12.70 -16.36 -5.79
N GLY A 393 -13.41 -17.41 -6.23
CA GLY A 393 -13.09 -18.79 -5.87
C GLY A 393 -11.74 -19.22 -6.44
N ALA A 394 -11.48 -18.88 -7.71
CA ALA A 394 -10.19 -19.13 -8.36
C ALA A 394 -9.06 -18.35 -7.66
N ARG A 395 -9.32 -17.10 -7.25
CA ARG A 395 -8.34 -16.32 -6.47
C ARG A 395 -8.01 -16.98 -5.12
N LEU A 396 -9.01 -17.33 -4.33
CA LEU A 396 -8.81 -18.01 -3.04
C LEU A 396 -8.06 -19.34 -3.23
N ARG A 397 -8.45 -20.13 -4.25
CA ARG A 397 -7.77 -21.38 -4.58
C ARG A 397 -6.30 -21.14 -4.95
N SER A 398 -6.02 -20.13 -5.76
CA SER A 398 -4.64 -19.79 -6.17
C SER A 398 -3.74 -19.53 -4.96
N TYR A 399 -4.16 -18.73 -3.98
CA TYR A 399 -3.39 -18.51 -2.75
C TYR A 399 -3.23 -19.79 -1.93
N GLY A 400 -4.26 -20.66 -1.90
CA GLY A 400 -4.18 -21.98 -1.27
C GLY A 400 -3.11 -22.85 -1.94
N LEU A 401 -3.14 -22.95 -3.28
CA LEU A 401 -2.18 -23.72 -4.09
C LEU A 401 -0.74 -23.22 -3.93
N ILE A 402 -0.53 -21.90 -3.87
CA ILE A 402 0.80 -21.31 -3.63
C ILE A 402 1.29 -21.70 -2.21
N ALA A 403 0.42 -21.61 -1.22
CA ALA A 403 0.76 -22.03 0.14
C ALA A 403 1.11 -23.53 0.21
N ASP A 404 0.36 -24.40 -0.50
CA ASP A 404 0.63 -25.83 -0.58
C ASP A 404 1.98 -26.12 -1.26
N ALA A 405 2.28 -25.42 -2.39
CA ALA A 405 3.54 -25.59 -3.12
C ALA A 405 4.78 -25.32 -2.26
N TYR A 406 4.67 -24.41 -1.31
CA TYR A 406 5.72 -24.12 -0.34
C TYR A 406 5.61 -24.87 0.98
N GLY A 407 4.57 -25.67 1.18
CA GLY A 407 4.34 -26.35 2.45
C GLY A 407 4.18 -25.38 3.61
N LEU A 408 3.53 -24.23 3.37
CA LEU A 408 3.26 -23.29 4.45
C LEU A 408 2.36 -23.98 5.49
N PRO A 409 2.66 -23.82 6.79
CA PRO A 409 1.88 -24.50 7.84
C PRO A 409 0.45 -23.97 7.81
N GLY A 410 -0.52 -24.88 7.78
CA GLY A 410 -1.89 -24.59 8.14
C GLY A 410 -1.95 -24.29 9.65
N ALA A 411 -2.61 -23.20 10.04
CA ALA A 411 -2.86 -22.93 11.45
C ALA A 411 -4.06 -23.73 11.96
#